data_c2af2df75e89c8f678bca2fc65082f65
#
_entry.id   c2af2df75e89c8f678bca2fc65082f65
#
_cell.length_a   1.000
_cell.length_b   1.000
_cell.length_c   1.000
_cell.angle_alpha   90.00
_cell.angle_beta   90.00
_cell.angle_gamma   90.00
#
_symmetry.space_group_name_H-M   'P 1'
#
loop_
_entity.id
_entity.type
_entity.pdbx_description
1 polymer ?
#
loop_
_entity_poly.entity_id
_entity_poly.type
_entity_poly.pdbx_seq_one_letter_code
_entity_poly.pdbx_strand_id
1 'polypeptide(L)'
;MNDSIKERLLAKINVNEETQCWEWTAAKMHKGYGHINVGGKVHRAHRLSYQQHVGEIPKGMCVLHRCDNRACINPDHLFLGTQAENMADKVAKGRQQAGAENPMAKLTEPEVVAIKRMLAKHYGVQHFLARWFGVNQSTIYMIAAGKNWRHVAA
;
A
#
# COMPACT_ATOMS: atom_id res chain seq x y z
N MET A 1 10.03 -22.01 25.27
CA MET A 1 8.86 -21.12 25.06
C MET A 1 8.70 -20.65 23.60
N ASN A 2 9.77 -20.57 22.81
CA ASN A 2 9.71 -20.11 21.41
C ASN A 2 9.17 -21.17 20.45
N ASP A 3 9.38 -22.45 20.71
CA ASP A 3 8.95 -23.56 19.85
C ASP A 3 7.43 -23.60 19.67
N SER A 4 6.69 -23.32 20.73
CA SER A 4 5.23 -23.29 20.67
C SER A 4 4.67 -22.20 19.72
N ILE A 5 5.35 -21.09 19.47
CA ILE A 5 4.91 -20.05 18.53
C ILE A 5 5.19 -20.50 17.09
N LYS A 6 6.36 -21.07 16.82
CA LYS A 6 6.70 -21.62 15.50
C LYS A 6 5.70 -22.72 15.08
N GLU A 7 5.46 -23.67 15.95
CA GLU A 7 4.49 -24.74 15.70
C GLU A 7 3.08 -24.20 15.42
N ARG A 8 2.64 -23.20 16.20
CA ARG A 8 1.33 -22.56 16.00
C ARG A 8 1.24 -21.77 14.69
N LEU A 9 2.35 -21.23 14.18
CA LEU A 9 2.40 -20.57 12.88
C LEU A 9 2.33 -21.63 11.77
N LEU A 10 3.15 -22.69 11.85
CA LEU A 10 3.22 -23.76 10.85
C LEU A 10 1.91 -24.54 10.74
N ALA A 11 1.20 -24.76 11.85
CA ALA A 11 -0.11 -25.40 11.85
C ALA A 11 -1.23 -24.62 11.12
N LYS A 12 -0.95 -23.39 10.69
CA LYS A 12 -1.93 -22.46 10.08
C LYS A 12 -1.51 -21.95 8.71
N ILE A 13 -0.73 -22.75 7.98
CA ILE A 13 -0.31 -22.42 6.62
C ILE A 13 -0.76 -23.51 5.64
N ASN A 14 -0.92 -23.10 4.40
CA ASN A 14 -0.90 -23.96 3.23
C ASN A 14 0.29 -23.52 2.36
N VAL A 15 1.11 -24.47 1.94
CA VAL A 15 2.26 -24.19 1.07
C VAL A 15 1.78 -24.25 -0.38
N ASN A 16 1.94 -23.14 -1.09
CA ASN A 16 1.70 -23.08 -2.52
C ASN A 16 2.94 -23.60 -3.25
N GLU A 17 2.82 -24.70 -3.98
CA GLU A 17 3.94 -25.39 -4.61
C GLU A 17 4.60 -24.57 -5.74
N GLU A 18 3.84 -23.74 -6.45
CA GLU A 18 4.36 -22.92 -7.54
C GLU A 18 5.14 -21.70 -7.03
N THR A 19 4.57 -21.01 -6.04
CA THR A 19 5.13 -19.76 -5.52
C THR A 19 6.00 -19.93 -4.28
N GLN A 20 5.98 -21.13 -3.67
CA GLN A 20 6.60 -21.41 -2.38
C GLN A 20 6.11 -20.50 -1.24
N CYS A 21 4.96 -19.86 -1.41
CA CYS A 21 4.34 -19.07 -0.37
C CYS A 21 3.76 -19.96 0.73
N TRP A 22 4.05 -19.64 1.98
CA TRP A 22 3.35 -20.18 3.14
C TRP A 22 2.12 -19.34 3.41
N GLU A 23 1.02 -19.71 2.80
CA GLU A 23 -0.22 -18.94 2.84
C GLU A 23 -0.97 -19.14 4.16
N TRP A 24 -1.20 -18.06 4.87
CA TRP A 24 -1.94 -18.06 6.12
C TRP A 24 -3.40 -18.47 5.93
N THR A 25 -3.84 -19.53 6.58
CA THR A 25 -5.19 -20.12 6.45
C THR A 25 -6.15 -19.65 7.55
N ALA A 26 -5.63 -19.13 8.67
CA ALA A 26 -6.46 -18.66 9.78
C ALA A 26 -6.90 -17.20 9.59
N ALA A 27 -7.36 -16.55 10.66
CA ALA A 27 -7.93 -15.21 10.64
C ALA A 27 -7.01 -14.16 9.99
N LYS A 28 -7.58 -13.30 9.13
CA LYS A 28 -6.92 -12.23 8.41
C LYS A 28 -7.50 -10.87 8.78
N MET A 29 -6.66 -9.85 8.83
CA MET A 29 -7.09 -8.44 8.97
C MET A 29 -7.74 -7.93 7.69
N HIS A 30 -8.46 -6.82 7.75
CA HIS A 30 -9.12 -6.16 6.62
C HIS A 30 -8.28 -6.06 5.34
N LYS A 31 -6.96 -5.85 5.46
CA LYS A 31 -6.05 -5.72 4.31
C LYS A 31 -5.43 -7.06 3.84
N GLY A 32 -5.93 -8.22 4.33
CA GLY A 32 -5.46 -9.54 3.91
C GLY A 32 -4.24 -10.07 4.68
N TYR A 33 -3.69 -9.32 5.62
CA TYR A 33 -2.60 -9.81 6.47
C TYR A 33 -3.09 -10.80 7.50
N GLY A 34 -2.42 -11.95 7.62
CA GLY A 34 -2.66 -12.92 8.68
C GLY A 34 -2.38 -12.34 10.07
N HIS A 35 -3.18 -12.74 11.06
CA HIS A 35 -2.92 -12.39 12.44
C HIS A 35 -3.11 -13.56 13.39
N ILE A 36 -2.43 -13.50 14.53
CA ILE A 36 -2.47 -14.53 15.58
C ILE A 36 -2.41 -13.85 16.95
N ASN A 37 -3.13 -14.40 17.91
CA ASN A 37 -3.05 -13.95 19.31
C ASN A 37 -1.93 -14.70 20.05
N VAL A 38 -1.04 -13.96 20.66
CA VAL A 38 0.02 -14.50 21.53
C VAL A 38 0.06 -13.67 22.80
N GLY A 39 -0.10 -14.32 23.94
CA GLY A 39 -0.09 -13.64 25.25
C GLY A 39 -1.15 -12.54 25.41
N GLY A 40 -2.36 -12.74 24.85
CA GLY A 40 -3.44 -11.76 24.90
C GLY A 40 -3.30 -10.60 23.90
N LYS A 41 -2.23 -10.55 23.11
CA LYS A 41 -1.98 -9.49 22.11
C LYS A 41 -2.09 -10.03 20.69
N VAL A 42 -2.69 -9.24 19.81
CA VAL A 42 -2.82 -9.57 18.38
C VAL A 42 -1.54 -9.16 17.64
N HIS A 43 -0.90 -10.11 17.01
CA HIS A 43 0.32 -9.93 16.22
C HIS A 43 0.07 -10.24 14.76
N ARG A 44 0.74 -9.54 13.85
CA ARG A 44 0.75 -9.89 12.42
C ARG A 44 1.57 -11.15 12.22
N ALA A 45 1.01 -12.19 11.59
CA ALA A 45 1.62 -13.50 11.44
C ALA A 45 2.98 -13.44 10.73
N HIS A 46 3.12 -12.69 9.63
CA HIS A 46 4.39 -12.53 8.91
C HIS A 46 5.49 -11.86 9.75
N ARG A 47 5.14 -10.90 10.64
CA ARG A 47 6.14 -10.29 11.54
C ARG A 47 6.63 -11.28 12.59
N LEU A 48 5.73 -12.08 13.16
CA LEU A 48 6.13 -13.15 14.07
C LEU A 48 6.94 -14.22 13.37
N SER A 49 6.57 -14.62 12.15
CA SER A 49 7.35 -15.55 11.35
C SER A 49 8.78 -15.04 11.13
N TYR A 50 8.92 -13.77 10.74
CA TYR A 50 10.24 -13.16 10.59
C TYR A 50 11.05 -13.21 11.90
N GLN A 51 10.45 -12.81 13.02
CA GLN A 51 11.11 -12.83 14.34
C GLN A 51 11.52 -14.23 14.80
N GLN A 52 10.75 -15.25 14.46
CA GLN A 52 11.01 -16.61 14.88
C GLN A 52 12.05 -17.35 14.01
N HIS A 53 12.23 -16.94 12.75
CA HIS A 53 13.08 -17.65 11.79
C HIS A 53 14.31 -16.84 11.34
N VAL A 54 14.20 -15.51 11.32
CA VAL A 54 15.27 -14.64 10.80
C VAL A 54 15.93 -13.85 11.94
N GLY A 55 15.14 -13.17 12.78
CA GLY A 55 15.68 -12.39 13.90
C GLY A 55 14.83 -11.20 14.29
N GLU A 56 15.33 -10.36 15.16
CA GLU A 56 14.65 -9.19 15.68
C GLU A 56 14.32 -8.18 14.57
N ILE A 57 13.21 -7.47 14.76
CA ILE A 57 12.78 -6.38 13.87
C ILE A 57 13.15 -5.07 14.57
N PRO A 58 14.15 -4.33 14.07
CA PRO A 58 14.54 -3.05 14.65
C PRO A 58 13.39 -2.05 14.69
N LYS A 59 13.43 -1.14 15.66
CA LYS A 59 12.42 -0.09 15.80
C LYS A 59 12.34 0.76 14.52
N GLY A 60 11.15 0.96 14.02
CA GLY A 60 10.91 1.73 12.80
C GLY A 60 10.98 0.92 11.50
N MET A 61 11.44 -0.34 11.55
CA MET A 61 11.49 -1.19 10.36
C MET A 61 10.16 -1.92 10.11
N CYS A 62 9.86 -2.06 8.83
CA CYS A 62 8.76 -2.85 8.32
C CYS A 62 9.26 -4.23 7.87
N VAL A 63 8.41 -5.24 8.02
CA VAL A 63 8.61 -6.54 7.35
C VAL A 63 7.81 -6.49 6.05
N LEU A 64 8.51 -6.60 4.94
CA LEU A 64 7.99 -6.49 3.58
C LEU A 64 8.02 -7.85 2.89
N HIS A 65 7.23 -8.00 1.81
CA HIS A 65 7.12 -9.23 1.04
C HIS A 65 7.78 -9.07 -0.33
N ARG A 66 8.66 -10.00 -0.69
CA ARG A 66 9.20 -10.12 -2.06
C ARG A 66 8.14 -10.64 -3.03
N CYS A 67 7.29 -11.57 -2.54
CA CYS A 67 6.22 -12.24 -3.31
C CYS A 67 4.93 -11.42 -3.45
N ASP A 68 4.85 -10.24 -2.85
CA ASP A 68 3.65 -9.37 -2.82
C ASP A 68 2.38 -10.01 -2.23
N ASN A 69 2.43 -11.25 -1.76
CA ASN A 69 1.32 -11.94 -1.11
C ASN A 69 1.24 -11.56 0.37
N ARG A 70 0.24 -10.77 0.75
CA ARG A 70 0.03 -10.30 2.13
C ARG A 70 -0.29 -11.42 3.12
N ALA A 71 -0.80 -12.55 2.64
CA ALA A 71 -1.08 -13.72 3.45
C ALA A 71 0.15 -14.62 3.65
N CYS A 72 1.23 -14.39 2.89
CA CYS A 72 2.43 -15.20 3.00
C CYS A 72 3.17 -14.92 4.31
N ILE A 73 3.63 -15.99 4.96
CA ILE A 73 4.49 -15.90 6.15
C ILE A 73 5.83 -16.65 5.98
N ASN A 74 6.15 -17.09 4.74
CA ASN A 74 7.44 -17.73 4.45
C ASN A 74 8.60 -16.79 4.76
N PRO A 75 9.53 -17.12 5.67
CA PRO A 75 10.64 -16.25 6.04
C PRO A 75 11.54 -15.88 4.86
N ASP A 76 11.71 -16.75 3.86
CA ASP A 76 12.53 -16.49 2.67
C ASP A 76 11.90 -15.42 1.75
N HIS A 77 10.59 -15.22 1.87
CA HIS A 77 9.85 -14.18 1.15
C HIS A 77 9.76 -12.86 1.91
N LEU A 78 10.31 -12.80 3.12
CA LEU A 78 10.22 -11.63 3.99
C LEU A 78 11.60 -10.94 4.10
N PHE A 79 11.57 -9.61 4.16
CA PHE A 79 12.76 -8.81 4.39
C PHE A 79 12.44 -7.55 5.17
N LEU A 80 13.45 -6.94 5.79
CA LEU A 80 13.30 -5.66 6.46
C LEU A 80 13.44 -4.52 5.46
N GLY A 81 12.61 -3.51 5.62
CA GLY A 81 12.71 -2.26 4.88
C GLY A 81 12.13 -1.10 5.68
N THR A 82 12.51 0.10 5.30
CA THR A 82 11.98 1.34 5.88
C THR A 82 10.57 1.62 5.34
N GLN A 83 9.85 2.53 5.99
CA GLN A 83 8.58 3.01 5.48
C GLN A 83 8.73 3.71 4.12
N ALA A 84 9.86 4.39 3.89
CA ALA A 84 10.13 5.05 2.61
C ALA A 84 10.30 4.04 1.47
N GLU A 85 11.07 2.97 1.71
CA GLU A 85 11.24 1.87 0.74
C GLU A 85 9.92 1.15 0.43
N ASN A 86 9.09 0.90 1.46
CA ASN A 86 7.76 0.34 1.28
C ASN A 86 6.85 1.23 0.41
N MET A 87 6.93 2.54 0.59
CA MET A 87 6.18 3.49 -0.25
C MET A 87 6.72 3.56 -1.67
N ALA A 88 8.05 3.53 -1.83
CA ALA A 88 8.70 3.51 -3.15
C ALA A 88 8.32 2.24 -3.94
N ASP A 89 8.36 1.07 -3.30
CA ASP A 89 7.93 -0.19 -3.90
C ASP A 89 6.44 -0.16 -4.32
N LYS A 90 5.58 0.40 -3.47
CA LYS A 90 4.16 0.58 -3.80
C LYS A 90 3.96 1.44 -5.04
N VAL A 91 4.74 2.52 -5.19
CA VAL A 91 4.69 3.41 -6.36
C VAL A 91 5.25 2.71 -7.60
N ALA A 92 6.42 2.07 -7.48
CA ALA A 92 7.08 1.37 -8.58
C ALA A 92 6.21 0.24 -9.17
N LYS A 93 5.45 -0.44 -8.31
CA LYS A 93 4.52 -1.52 -8.69
C LYS A 93 3.12 -1.02 -9.08
N GLY A 94 2.91 0.28 -9.23
CA GLY A 94 1.63 0.87 -9.61
C GLY A 94 0.46 0.59 -8.65
N ARG A 95 0.74 0.19 -7.41
CA ARG A 95 -0.28 -0.15 -6.40
C ARG A 95 -0.82 1.05 -5.63
N GLN A 96 -0.39 2.24 -6.00
CA GLN A 96 -0.92 3.48 -5.43
C GLN A 96 -2.24 3.81 -6.11
N GLN A 97 -3.30 3.95 -5.32
CA GLN A 97 -4.57 4.48 -5.84
C GLN A 97 -4.34 5.91 -6.33
N ALA A 98 -4.65 6.15 -7.59
CA ALA A 98 -4.48 7.44 -8.24
C ALA A 98 -5.80 7.89 -8.88
N GLY A 99 -5.94 9.18 -9.11
CA GLY A 99 -7.10 9.70 -9.77
C GLY A 99 -8.42 9.39 -9.06
N ALA A 100 -9.44 9.02 -9.80
CA ALA A 100 -10.78 8.71 -9.31
C ALA A 100 -10.84 7.44 -8.43
N GLU A 101 -9.86 6.55 -8.52
CA GLU A 101 -9.77 5.35 -7.64
C GLU A 101 -9.42 5.71 -6.18
N ASN A 102 -8.91 6.90 -5.94
CA ASN A 102 -8.66 7.36 -4.58
C ASN A 102 -9.99 7.78 -3.93
N PRO A 103 -10.43 7.12 -2.82
CA PRO A 103 -11.68 7.48 -2.14
C PRO A 103 -11.75 8.93 -1.62
N MET A 104 -10.59 9.59 -1.52
CA MET A 104 -10.47 11.00 -1.13
C MET A 104 -10.41 11.96 -2.32
N ALA A 105 -10.51 11.44 -3.56
CA ALA A 105 -10.53 12.28 -4.74
C ALA A 105 -11.83 13.11 -4.78
N LYS A 106 -11.68 14.42 -4.94
CA LYS A 106 -12.81 15.35 -5.09
C LYS A 106 -13.16 15.61 -6.56
N LEU A 107 -12.28 15.22 -7.46
CA LEU A 107 -12.43 15.40 -8.90
C LEU A 107 -12.57 14.06 -9.60
N THR A 108 -13.35 14.06 -10.65
CA THR A 108 -13.48 12.96 -11.61
C THR A 108 -12.54 13.18 -12.81
N GLU A 109 -12.27 12.15 -13.58
CA GLU A 109 -11.44 12.26 -14.78
C GLU A 109 -11.98 13.26 -15.82
N PRO A 110 -13.29 13.28 -16.15
CA PRO A 110 -13.85 14.30 -17.04
C PRO A 110 -13.65 15.73 -16.57
N GLU A 111 -13.80 15.97 -15.25
CA GLU A 111 -13.54 17.30 -14.68
C GLU A 111 -12.07 17.69 -14.81
N VAL A 112 -11.15 16.76 -14.61
CA VAL A 112 -9.71 17.01 -14.81
C VAL A 112 -9.38 17.30 -16.26
N VAL A 113 -9.99 16.60 -17.23
CA VAL A 113 -9.86 16.91 -18.66
C VAL A 113 -10.33 18.34 -18.94
N ALA A 114 -11.49 18.74 -18.40
CA ALA A 114 -12.00 20.11 -18.55
C ALA A 114 -11.05 21.14 -17.95
N ILE A 115 -10.54 20.90 -16.73
CA ILE A 115 -9.54 21.75 -16.06
C ILE A 115 -8.29 21.92 -16.92
N LYS A 116 -7.72 20.82 -17.43
CA LYS A 116 -6.51 20.85 -18.26
C LYS A 116 -6.73 21.64 -19.55
N ARG A 117 -7.86 21.44 -20.22
CA ARG A 117 -8.24 22.19 -21.44
C ARG A 117 -8.39 23.70 -21.17
N MET A 118 -9.00 24.08 -20.05
CA MET A 118 -9.13 25.50 -19.66
C MET A 118 -7.77 26.12 -19.31
N LEU A 119 -6.90 25.38 -18.59
CA LEU A 119 -5.54 25.84 -18.27
C LEU A 119 -4.67 26.05 -19.51
N ALA A 120 -4.86 25.21 -20.55
CA ALA A 120 -4.12 25.34 -21.81
C ALA A 120 -4.55 26.59 -22.63
N LYS A 121 -5.81 27.03 -22.49
CA LYS A 121 -6.37 28.13 -23.26
C LYS A 121 -6.29 29.48 -22.55
N HIS A 122 -6.26 29.51 -21.23
CA HIS A 122 -6.38 30.72 -20.44
C HIS A 122 -5.31 30.80 -19.36
N TYR A 123 -4.60 31.93 -19.31
CA TYR A 123 -3.63 32.20 -18.27
C TYR A 123 -4.31 32.77 -17.00
N GLY A 124 -3.82 32.42 -15.82
CA GLY A 124 -4.28 32.99 -14.55
C GLY A 124 -5.62 32.49 -14.01
N VAL A 125 -6.26 31.50 -14.65
CA VAL A 125 -7.60 31.02 -14.28
C VAL A 125 -7.63 30.02 -13.10
N GLN A 126 -6.48 29.73 -12.50
CA GLN A 126 -6.34 28.69 -11.48
C GLN A 126 -7.25 28.93 -10.25
N HIS A 127 -7.36 30.19 -9.78
CA HIS A 127 -8.21 30.53 -8.65
C HIS A 127 -9.70 30.33 -8.99
N PHE A 128 -10.12 30.75 -10.18
CA PHE A 128 -11.47 30.57 -10.67
C PHE A 128 -11.84 29.08 -10.77
N LEU A 129 -10.96 28.26 -11.39
CA LEU A 129 -11.16 26.82 -11.51
C LEU A 129 -11.23 26.13 -10.16
N ALA A 130 -10.39 26.54 -9.21
CA ALA A 130 -10.42 25.99 -7.85
C ALA A 130 -11.77 26.21 -7.18
N ARG A 131 -12.32 27.41 -7.30
CA ARG A 131 -13.64 27.77 -6.75
C ARG A 131 -14.77 27.04 -7.48
N TRP A 132 -14.68 26.96 -8.82
CA TRP A 132 -15.71 26.30 -9.65
C TRP A 132 -15.83 24.81 -9.35
N PHE A 133 -14.71 24.12 -9.23
CA PHE A 133 -14.65 22.67 -8.98
C PHE A 133 -14.59 22.30 -7.47
N GLY A 134 -14.71 23.26 -6.55
CA GLY A 134 -14.73 23.01 -5.11
C GLY A 134 -13.44 22.40 -4.54
N VAL A 135 -12.29 22.74 -5.12
CA VAL A 135 -10.97 22.24 -4.71
C VAL A 135 -10.04 23.39 -4.32
N ASN A 136 -8.93 23.05 -3.64
CA ASN A 136 -7.92 24.06 -3.32
C ASN A 136 -7.16 24.51 -4.58
N GLN A 137 -6.72 25.76 -4.62
CA GLN A 137 -5.91 26.29 -5.72
C GLN A 137 -4.62 25.45 -5.93
N SER A 138 -4.01 24.96 -4.85
CA SER A 138 -2.87 24.04 -4.92
C SER A 138 -3.18 22.76 -5.70
N THR A 139 -4.41 22.25 -5.65
CA THR A 139 -4.84 21.07 -6.45
C THR A 139 -4.79 21.42 -7.94
N ILE A 140 -5.33 22.57 -8.33
CA ILE A 140 -5.28 23.05 -9.73
C ILE A 140 -3.84 23.27 -10.18
N TYR A 141 -3.00 23.89 -9.33
CA TYR A 141 -1.57 24.05 -9.61
C TYR A 141 -0.86 22.70 -9.83
N MET A 142 -1.13 21.70 -9.00
CA MET A 142 -0.52 20.37 -9.13
C MET A 142 -0.99 19.63 -10.40
N ILE A 143 -2.23 19.87 -10.85
CA ILE A 143 -2.74 19.38 -12.15
C ILE A 143 -2.03 20.10 -13.30
N ALA A 144 -1.91 21.42 -13.25
CA ALA A 144 -1.21 22.23 -14.24
C ALA A 144 0.27 21.84 -14.37
N ALA A 145 0.93 21.57 -13.24
CA ALA A 145 2.32 21.15 -13.20
C ALA A 145 2.52 19.65 -13.57
N GLY A 146 1.47 18.93 -13.95
CA GLY A 146 1.54 17.49 -14.27
C GLY A 146 1.97 16.60 -13.10
N LYS A 147 1.86 17.09 -11.85
CA LYS A 147 2.22 16.32 -10.65
C LYS A 147 1.09 15.41 -10.19
N ASN A 148 -0.17 15.87 -10.32
CA ASN A 148 -1.36 15.08 -10.06
C ASN A 148 -2.07 14.75 -11.37
N TRP A 149 -2.83 13.66 -11.39
CA TRP A 149 -3.64 13.22 -12.53
C TRP A 149 -2.82 13.07 -13.83
N ARG A 150 -1.61 12.50 -13.73
CA ARG A 150 -0.69 12.32 -14.85
C ARG A 150 -1.25 11.41 -15.95
N HIS A 151 -2.05 10.43 -15.56
CA HIS A 151 -2.67 9.44 -16.45
C HIS A 151 -3.81 10.01 -17.28
N VAL A 152 -4.36 11.16 -16.92
CA VAL A 152 -5.46 11.81 -17.66
C VAL A 152 -4.87 12.73 -18.71
N ALA A 153 -5.11 12.43 -19.98
CA ALA A 153 -4.78 13.31 -21.10
C ALA A 153 -5.75 14.51 -21.17
N ALA A 154 -5.32 15.62 -21.83
CA ALA A 154 -6.13 16.82 -22.00
C ALA A 154 -6.91 16.78 -23.33
#